data_5e31f9b818eb4ccc713bbf54c78c6c84
#
_entry.id   5e31f9b818eb4ccc713bbf54c78c6c84
#
_cell.length_a   1.000
_cell.length_b   1.000
_cell.length_c   1.000
_cell.angle_alpha   90.00
_cell.angle_beta   90.00
_cell.angle_gamma   90.00
#
_symmetry.space_group_name_H-M   'P 1'
#
loop_
_entity.id
_entity.type
_entity.pdbx_description
1 polymer ?
#
loop_
_entity_poly.entity_id
_entity_poly.type
_entity_poly.pdbx_seq_one_letter_code
_entity_poly.pdbx_strand_id
1 'polypeptide(L)'
;MSVENIKTDKELKGAYLTGERPLFHGKKLHIEQTIFNDGESPLKESRDIVLENSSFQWKYPLWYSKNIEARDCTWLEMARSGVWYTDHIRIEDTLIEAPKNFRRCHDVTLDNVYLANAAETFWNCEGIKLAHVQARGDYFGMNSTDLTID
;
A
#
# COMPACT_ATOMS: atom_id res chain seq x y z
N MET A 1 3.72 10.42 12.64
CA MET A 1 2.35 10.22 13.13
C MET A 1 1.85 8.86 12.67
N SER A 2 1.27 8.11 13.56
CA SER A 2 0.83 6.77 13.19
C SER A 2 -0.56 6.83 12.54
N VAL A 3 -0.90 5.79 11.79
CA VAL A 3 -2.21 5.66 11.15
C VAL A 3 -3.22 4.94 12.05
N GLU A 4 -2.91 4.86 13.34
CA GLU A 4 -3.81 4.25 14.29
C GLU A 4 -5.16 4.98 14.34
N ASN A 5 -6.22 4.22 14.49
CA ASN A 5 -7.55 4.76 14.67
C ASN A 5 -8.08 5.57 13.48
N ILE A 6 -7.80 5.10 12.27
CA ILE A 6 -8.44 5.67 11.09
C ILE A 6 -9.96 5.49 11.23
N LYS A 7 -10.68 6.59 11.11
CA LYS A 7 -12.14 6.55 11.20
C LYS A 7 -12.75 6.47 9.82
N THR A 8 -13.64 5.51 9.65
CA THR A 8 -14.34 5.30 8.39
C THR A 8 -15.84 5.46 8.60
N ASP A 9 -16.54 5.92 7.59
CA ASP A 9 -18.00 6.12 7.65
C ASP A 9 -18.74 5.43 6.52
N LYS A 10 -18.02 4.76 5.63
CA LYS A 10 -18.59 3.98 4.52
C LYS A 10 -17.92 2.63 4.46
N GLU A 11 -18.66 1.63 4.01
CA GLU A 11 -18.14 0.27 3.90
C GLU A 11 -18.38 -0.30 2.51
N LEU A 12 -17.34 -0.94 1.96
CA LEU A 12 -17.40 -1.67 0.70
C LEU A 12 -16.94 -3.09 0.98
N LYS A 13 -17.79 -4.06 0.76
CA LYS A 13 -17.49 -5.45 1.07
C LYS A 13 -17.83 -6.38 -0.08
N GLY A 14 -16.91 -7.30 -0.37
CA GLY A 14 -17.13 -8.34 -1.38
C GLY A 14 -17.24 -7.80 -2.79
N ALA A 15 -16.59 -6.71 -3.11
CA ALA A 15 -16.68 -6.09 -4.43
C ALA A 15 -15.60 -6.63 -5.37
N TYR A 16 -15.89 -6.57 -6.64
CA TYR A 16 -14.95 -6.86 -7.71
C TYR A 16 -14.92 -5.63 -8.63
N LEU A 17 -13.83 -4.91 -8.59
CA LEU A 17 -13.73 -3.61 -9.27
C LEU A 17 -12.80 -3.70 -10.47
N THR A 18 -13.24 -3.19 -11.59
CA THR A 18 -12.46 -3.10 -12.82
C THR A 18 -12.51 -1.67 -13.37
N GLY A 19 -11.63 -1.37 -14.31
CA GLY A 19 -11.59 -0.06 -14.93
C GLY A 19 -10.69 0.90 -14.17
N GLU A 20 -10.44 2.07 -14.75
CA GLU A 20 -9.55 3.06 -14.15
C GLU A 20 -10.19 3.79 -12.98
N ARG A 21 -9.41 3.92 -11.92
CA ARG A 21 -9.71 4.78 -10.77
C ARG A 21 -11.10 4.61 -10.17
N PRO A 22 -11.55 3.37 -9.93
CA PRO A 22 -12.91 3.15 -9.43
C PRO A 22 -13.21 3.85 -8.10
N LEU A 23 -12.21 4.07 -7.26
CA LEU A 23 -12.37 4.75 -5.97
C LEU A 23 -11.50 6.02 -5.87
N PHE A 24 -11.31 6.71 -6.99
CA PHE A 24 -10.56 7.94 -7.04
C PHE A 24 -11.15 8.97 -6.06
N HIS A 25 -10.29 9.62 -5.28
CA HIS A 25 -10.69 10.55 -4.23
C HIS A 25 -11.53 9.91 -3.12
N GLY A 26 -11.45 8.59 -2.95
CA GLY A 26 -12.17 7.91 -1.88
C GLY A 26 -11.75 8.45 -0.51
N LYS A 27 -12.72 8.60 0.40
CA LYS A 27 -12.46 9.09 1.75
C LYS A 27 -13.24 8.30 2.78
N LYS A 28 -12.59 7.99 3.90
CA LYS A 28 -13.18 7.34 5.05
C LYS A 28 -13.90 6.03 4.69
N LEU A 29 -13.21 5.20 3.92
CA LEU A 29 -13.73 3.93 3.43
C LEU A 29 -13.13 2.75 4.18
N HIS A 30 -13.97 1.83 4.62
CA HIS A 30 -13.55 0.52 5.07
C HIS A 30 -13.82 -0.47 3.94
N ILE A 31 -12.78 -1.04 3.39
CA ILE A 31 -12.85 -1.93 2.23
C ILE A 31 -12.47 -3.32 2.69
N GLU A 32 -13.35 -4.30 2.47
CA GLU A 32 -13.15 -5.66 2.91
C GLU A 32 -13.48 -6.65 1.79
N GLN A 33 -12.69 -7.72 1.69
CA GLN A 33 -12.91 -8.80 0.72
C GLN A 33 -13.13 -8.29 -0.71
N THR A 34 -12.35 -7.32 -1.13
CA THR A 34 -12.50 -6.66 -2.42
C THR A 34 -11.32 -6.98 -3.33
N ILE A 35 -11.60 -7.22 -4.59
CA ILE A 35 -10.59 -7.45 -5.62
C ILE A 35 -10.55 -6.25 -6.55
N PHE A 36 -9.39 -5.59 -6.58
CA PHE A 36 -9.11 -4.53 -7.56
C PHE A 36 -8.41 -5.18 -8.74
N ASN A 37 -9.16 -5.45 -9.77
CA ASN A 37 -8.64 -6.18 -10.92
C ASN A 37 -8.05 -5.21 -11.95
N ASP A 38 -8.29 -5.46 -13.20
CA ASP A 38 -7.76 -4.75 -14.34
C ASP A 38 -8.17 -3.27 -14.33
N GLY A 39 -7.19 -2.38 -14.31
CA GLY A 39 -7.46 -0.94 -14.28
C GLY A 39 -6.50 -0.21 -13.36
N GLU A 40 -6.01 0.94 -13.79
CA GLU A 40 -4.97 1.69 -13.08
C GLU A 40 -5.51 2.57 -11.96
N SER A 41 -4.68 2.75 -10.94
CA SER A 41 -4.88 3.75 -9.90
C SER A 41 -6.23 3.69 -9.19
N PRO A 42 -6.64 2.52 -8.69
CA PRO A 42 -7.98 2.39 -8.09
C PRO A 42 -8.22 3.31 -6.90
N LEU A 43 -7.20 3.60 -6.11
CA LEU A 43 -7.32 4.43 -4.91
C LEU A 43 -6.46 5.69 -4.98
N LYS A 44 -6.25 6.21 -6.18
CA LYS A 44 -5.46 7.42 -6.33
C LYS A 44 -6.12 8.60 -5.61
N GLU A 45 -5.30 9.37 -4.88
CA GLU A 45 -5.72 10.55 -4.13
C GLU A 45 -6.81 10.25 -3.08
N SER A 46 -6.77 9.03 -2.54
CA SER A 46 -7.68 8.65 -1.46
C SER A 46 -7.09 8.97 -0.08
N ARG A 47 -7.93 8.99 0.94
CA ARG A 47 -7.45 9.14 2.31
C ARG A 47 -8.40 8.54 3.31
N ASP A 48 -7.86 8.19 4.48
CA ASP A 48 -8.60 7.56 5.56
C ASP A 48 -9.24 6.25 5.11
N ILE A 49 -8.39 5.35 4.63
CA ILE A 49 -8.81 4.06 4.06
C ILE A 49 -8.32 2.92 4.94
N VAL A 50 -9.22 2.01 5.25
CA VAL A 50 -8.88 0.72 5.87
C VAL A 50 -9.19 -0.39 4.88
N LEU A 51 -8.16 -1.18 4.57
CA LEU A 51 -8.25 -2.30 3.62
C LEU A 51 -8.05 -3.61 4.38
N GLU A 52 -8.95 -4.55 4.23
CA GLU A 52 -8.83 -5.87 4.83
C GLU A 52 -9.16 -6.97 3.83
N ASN A 53 -8.38 -8.03 3.83
CA ASN A 53 -8.62 -9.22 2.98
C ASN A 53 -8.89 -8.85 1.52
N SER A 54 -8.11 -7.93 0.98
CA SER A 54 -8.32 -7.42 -0.37
C SER A 54 -7.07 -7.61 -1.22
N SER A 55 -7.22 -7.58 -2.54
CA SER A 55 -6.10 -7.75 -3.44
C SER A 55 -6.06 -6.71 -4.55
N PHE A 56 -4.85 -6.31 -4.91
CA PHE A 56 -4.58 -5.42 -6.03
C PHE A 56 -3.90 -6.23 -7.14
N GLN A 57 -4.47 -6.22 -8.31
CA GLN A 57 -3.99 -7.03 -9.43
C GLN A 57 -3.37 -6.20 -10.55
N TRP A 58 -3.44 -4.88 -10.50
CA TRP A 58 -2.93 -4.02 -11.56
C TRP A 58 -2.24 -2.78 -11.01
N LYS A 59 -1.66 -1.99 -11.88
CA LYS A 59 -0.73 -0.89 -11.58
C LYS A 59 -1.29 0.23 -10.73
N TYR A 60 -0.41 0.78 -9.91
CA TYR A 60 -0.56 2.06 -9.21
C TYR A 60 -1.70 2.10 -8.20
N PRO A 61 -1.83 1.09 -7.30
CA PRO A 61 -2.95 1.06 -6.35
C PRO A 61 -3.14 2.31 -5.51
N LEU A 62 -2.05 2.83 -4.96
CA LEU A 62 -2.10 3.91 -3.96
C LEU A 62 -1.12 5.02 -4.33
N TRP A 63 -1.55 5.94 -5.16
CA TRP A 63 -0.77 7.11 -5.55
C TRP A 63 -1.38 8.37 -4.95
N TYR A 64 -0.54 9.22 -4.35
CA TYR A 64 -0.96 10.49 -3.74
C TYR A 64 -2.05 10.29 -2.68
N SER A 65 -1.90 9.22 -1.91
CA SER A 65 -2.89 8.86 -0.89
C SER A 65 -2.35 9.16 0.51
N LYS A 66 -3.23 9.13 1.52
CA LYS A 66 -2.85 9.50 2.87
C LYS A 66 -3.69 8.77 3.91
N ASN A 67 -3.07 8.39 5.01
CA ASN A 67 -3.71 7.67 6.12
C ASN A 67 -4.35 6.37 5.65
N ILE A 68 -3.50 5.40 5.35
CA ILE A 68 -3.92 4.10 4.83
C ILE A 68 -3.52 3.00 5.82
N GLU A 69 -4.44 2.10 6.09
CA GLU A 69 -4.15 0.89 6.85
C GLU A 69 -4.60 -0.32 6.04
N ALA A 70 -3.70 -1.28 5.83
CA ALA A 70 -4.00 -2.49 5.06
C ALA A 70 -3.60 -3.71 5.88
N ARG A 71 -4.50 -4.69 6.00
CA ARG A 71 -4.26 -5.94 6.69
C ARG A 71 -4.73 -7.12 5.87
N ASP A 72 -3.98 -8.21 5.89
CA ASP A 72 -4.32 -9.44 5.18
C ASP A 72 -4.61 -9.19 3.71
N CYS A 73 -3.77 -8.37 3.08
CA CYS A 73 -3.93 -8.00 1.69
C CYS A 73 -2.87 -8.65 0.81
N THR A 74 -3.03 -8.52 -0.49
CA THR A 74 -2.05 -9.00 -1.46
C THR A 74 -1.92 -7.99 -2.61
N TRP A 75 -0.68 -7.56 -2.87
CA TRP A 75 -0.32 -6.86 -4.10
C TRP A 75 0.24 -7.89 -5.05
N LEU A 76 -0.47 -8.23 -6.10
CA LEU A 76 0.00 -9.20 -7.08
C LEU A 76 1.08 -8.58 -7.98
N GLU A 77 1.74 -9.41 -8.76
CA GLU A 77 2.93 -9.01 -9.53
C GLU A 77 2.73 -7.75 -10.36
N MET A 78 1.57 -7.59 -10.98
CA MET A 78 1.29 -6.45 -11.84
C MET A 78 0.82 -5.20 -11.09
N ALA A 79 0.66 -5.27 -9.78
CA ALA A 79 0.34 -4.11 -8.96
C ALA A 79 1.59 -3.28 -8.65
N ARG A 80 2.47 -3.17 -9.61
CA ARG A 80 3.77 -2.50 -9.48
C ARG A 80 3.62 -0.99 -9.34
N SER A 81 4.66 -0.37 -8.83
CA SER A 81 4.64 1.06 -8.51
C SER A 81 3.41 1.37 -7.67
N GLY A 82 3.16 0.49 -6.70
CA GLY A 82 1.87 0.40 -6.05
C GLY A 82 1.60 1.49 -5.02
N VAL A 83 2.66 1.97 -4.36
CA VAL A 83 2.51 2.94 -3.28
C VAL A 83 3.51 4.07 -3.52
N TRP A 84 3.10 5.12 -4.22
CA TRP A 84 3.95 6.26 -4.57
C TRP A 84 3.32 7.55 -4.05
N TYR A 85 4.16 8.43 -3.53
CA TYR A 85 3.73 9.75 -3.02
C TYR A 85 2.63 9.63 -1.98
N THR A 86 2.73 8.58 -1.14
CA THR A 86 1.70 8.26 -0.16
C THR A 86 2.27 8.43 1.24
N ASP A 87 1.51 9.07 2.12
CA ASP A 87 1.96 9.39 3.46
C ASP A 87 1.11 8.69 4.52
N HIS A 88 1.74 8.30 5.62
CA HIS A 88 1.09 7.66 6.77
C HIS A 88 0.36 6.38 6.35
N ILE A 89 1.15 5.37 5.98
CA ILE A 89 0.61 4.07 5.60
C ILE A 89 1.14 2.97 6.53
N ARG A 90 0.25 2.10 6.97
CA ARG A 90 0.59 0.93 7.77
C ARG A 90 0.06 -0.32 7.07
N ILE A 91 0.95 -1.29 6.86
CA ILE A 91 0.59 -2.55 6.20
C ILE A 91 1.00 -3.70 7.10
N GLU A 92 0.07 -4.62 7.38
CA GLU A 92 0.28 -5.78 8.22
C GLU A 92 -0.16 -7.08 7.54
N ASP A 93 0.53 -8.17 7.86
CA ASP A 93 0.12 -9.52 7.44
C ASP A 93 -0.17 -9.60 5.94
N THR A 94 0.76 -9.10 5.13
CA THR A 94 0.50 -8.88 3.71
C THR A 94 1.63 -9.44 2.85
N LEU A 95 1.26 -9.96 1.69
CA LEU A 95 2.19 -10.36 0.65
C LEU A 95 2.20 -9.30 -0.44
N ILE A 96 3.39 -8.82 -0.78
CA ILE A 96 3.58 -7.89 -1.89
C ILE A 96 4.50 -8.56 -2.91
N GLU A 97 3.94 -9.02 -4.01
CA GLU A 97 4.70 -9.64 -5.09
C GLU A 97 5.25 -8.61 -6.07
N ALA A 98 4.63 -7.46 -6.14
CA ALA A 98 4.94 -6.43 -7.11
C ALA A 98 6.23 -5.67 -6.79
N PRO A 99 7.05 -5.31 -7.80
CA PRO A 99 8.23 -4.48 -7.60
C PRO A 99 7.90 -2.98 -7.57
N LYS A 100 8.91 -2.18 -7.27
CA LYS A 100 8.86 -0.71 -7.37
C LYS A 100 7.82 -0.08 -6.47
N ASN A 101 7.68 -0.59 -5.26
CA ASN A 101 6.74 -0.04 -4.29
C ASN A 101 7.43 0.98 -3.38
N PHE A 102 6.64 1.88 -2.81
CA PHE A 102 7.08 2.89 -1.84
C PHE A 102 8.14 3.84 -2.40
N ARG A 103 7.70 4.76 -3.23
CA ARG A 103 8.54 5.86 -3.72
C ARG A 103 8.00 7.18 -3.20
N ARG A 104 8.89 8.01 -2.67
CA ARG A 104 8.57 9.33 -2.11
C ARG A 104 7.42 9.29 -1.11
N CYS A 105 7.46 8.28 -0.25
CA CYS A 105 6.49 8.11 0.82
C CYS A 105 7.06 8.63 2.14
N HIS A 106 6.18 9.04 3.04
CA HIS A 106 6.55 9.47 4.37
C HIS A 106 5.76 8.68 5.41
N ASP A 107 6.42 8.22 6.46
CA ASP A 107 5.81 7.48 7.57
C ASP A 107 5.15 6.19 7.09
N VAL A 108 6.01 5.22 6.75
CA VAL A 108 5.60 3.89 6.30
C VAL A 108 5.93 2.87 7.39
N THR A 109 4.96 2.07 7.79
CA THR A 109 5.17 0.99 8.74
C THR A 109 4.72 -0.33 8.12
N LEU A 110 5.62 -1.31 8.08
CA LEU A 110 5.30 -2.66 7.63
C LEU A 110 5.54 -3.62 8.79
N ASP A 111 4.58 -4.49 9.07
CA ASP A 111 4.71 -5.52 10.09
C ASP A 111 4.21 -6.84 9.53
N ASN A 112 5.06 -7.87 9.59
CA ASN A 112 4.77 -9.18 9.04
C ASN A 112 4.39 -9.10 7.57
N VAL A 113 5.31 -8.57 6.77
CA VAL A 113 5.12 -8.37 5.32
C VAL A 113 6.23 -9.10 4.56
N TYR A 114 5.85 -9.80 3.51
CA TYR A 114 6.79 -10.42 2.61
C TYR A 114 6.81 -9.68 1.28
N LEU A 115 7.97 -9.12 0.94
CA LEU A 115 8.21 -8.44 -0.33
C LEU A 115 8.94 -9.42 -1.25
N ALA A 116 8.17 -10.18 -2.02
CA ALA A 116 8.71 -11.24 -2.87
C ALA A 116 9.60 -10.70 -3.98
N ASN A 117 9.34 -9.47 -4.44
CA ASN A 117 10.20 -8.76 -5.37
C ASN A 117 10.35 -7.32 -4.89
N ALA A 118 11.36 -7.09 -4.07
CA ALA A 118 11.62 -5.78 -3.49
C ALA A 118 12.53 -4.90 -4.36
N ALA A 119 12.64 -5.22 -5.65
CA ALA A 119 13.46 -4.43 -6.56
C ALA A 119 12.95 -2.98 -6.60
N GLU A 120 13.86 -2.04 -6.49
CA GLU A 120 13.57 -0.60 -6.54
C GLU A 120 12.49 -0.16 -5.55
N THR A 121 12.53 -0.73 -4.34
CA THR A 121 11.54 -0.47 -3.30
C THR A 121 12.10 0.49 -2.25
N PHE A 122 11.25 1.32 -1.67
CA PHE A 122 11.61 2.37 -0.71
C PHE A 122 12.64 3.36 -1.27
N TRP A 123 12.33 3.96 -2.40
CA TRP A 123 13.17 5.00 -3.00
C TRP A 123 12.71 6.39 -2.56
N ASN A 124 13.65 7.19 -2.07
CA ASN A 124 13.39 8.56 -1.64
C ASN A 124 12.27 8.66 -0.60
N CYS A 125 12.25 7.71 0.33
CA CYS A 125 11.25 7.68 1.40
C CYS A 125 11.84 8.20 2.71
N GLU A 126 10.97 8.58 3.64
CA GLU A 126 11.37 9.06 4.94
C GLU A 126 10.47 8.47 6.03
N GLY A 127 11.07 8.05 7.15
CA GLY A 127 10.31 7.50 8.26
C GLY A 127 9.77 6.10 7.99
N ILE A 128 10.65 5.16 7.69
CA ILE A 128 10.27 3.79 7.39
C ILE A 128 10.55 2.90 8.60
N LYS A 129 9.55 2.14 9.03
CA LYS A 129 9.69 1.14 10.09
C LYS A 129 9.30 -0.23 9.57
N LEU A 130 10.24 -1.18 9.70
CA LEU A 130 10.03 -2.55 9.23
C LEU A 130 10.18 -3.51 10.41
N ALA A 131 9.15 -4.28 10.69
CA ALA A 131 9.18 -5.35 11.70
C ALA A 131 8.71 -6.64 11.07
N HIS A 132 9.46 -7.73 11.28
CA HIS A 132 9.12 -9.05 10.73
C HIS A 132 8.90 -8.98 9.21
N VAL A 133 9.82 -8.34 8.50
CA VAL A 133 9.72 -8.15 7.06
C VAL A 133 10.79 -8.97 6.35
N GLN A 134 10.40 -9.68 5.30
CA GLN A 134 11.33 -10.33 4.39
C GLN A 134 11.26 -9.63 3.04
N ALA A 135 12.41 -9.29 2.49
CA ALA A 135 12.49 -8.56 1.23
C ALA A 135 13.58 -9.17 0.35
N ARG A 136 13.26 -9.38 -0.91
CA ARG A 136 14.19 -9.93 -1.89
C ARG A 136 14.21 -9.04 -3.13
N GLY A 137 15.37 -8.52 -3.47
CA GLY A 137 15.53 -7.66 -4.65
C GLY A 137 16.65 -6.66 -4.51
N ASP A 138 17.05 -6.06 -5.63
CA ASP A 138 18.13 -5.09 -5.70
C ASP A 138 17.62 -3.66 -5.59
N TYR A 139 18.51 -2.75 -5.19
CA TYR A 139 18.24 -1.31 -5.07
C TYR A 139 17.12 -0.98 -4.08
N PHE A 140 17.18 -1.67 -2.95
CA PHE A 140 16.24 -1.46 -1.85
C PHE A 140 16.69 -0.28 -0.97
N GLY A 141 15.79 0.63 -0.66
CA GLY A 141 16.05 1.71 0.29
C GLY A 141 16.87 2.88 -0.22
N MET A 142 17.01 3.06 -1.53
CA MET A 142 17.86 4.10 -2.09
C MET A 142 17.36 5.52 -1.76
N ASN A 143 18.31 6.37 -1.30
CA ASN A 143 18.01 7.76 -0.92
C ASN A 143 16.90 7.90 0.12
N SER A 144 16.73 6.89 0.96
CA SER A 144 15.74 6.95 2.03
C SER A 144 16.42 7.36 3.34
N THR A 145 15.66 8.01 4.20
CA THR A 145 16.15 8.47 5.50
C THR A 145 15.27 7.93 6.61
N ASP A 146 15.81 7.88 7.83
CA ASP A 146 15.09 7.44 9.01
C ASP A 146 14.47 6.05 8.82
N LEU A 147 15.34 5.08 8.48
CA LEU A 147 14.96 3.68 8.26
C LEU A 147 15.28 2.87 9.50
N THR A 148 14.27 2.24 10.08
CA THR A 148 14.41 1.35 11.23
C THR A 148 13.99 -0.06 10.84
N ILE A 149 14.84 -1.06 11.14
CA ILE A 149 14.57 -2.46 10.84
C ILE A 149 14.68 -3.25 12.14
N ASP A 150 13.63 -3.95 12.46
CA ASP A 150 13.56 -4.83 13.63
C ASP A 150 13.68 -6.29 13.24
#